data_4f87422e451c8ba5db4ea5df4d116fce
#
_entry.id   4f87422e451c8ba5db4ea5df4d116fce
#
_cell.length_a   1.000
_cell.length_b   1.000
_cell.length_c   1.000
_cell.angle_alpha   90.00
_cell.angle_beta   90.00
_cell.angle_gamma   90.00
#
_symmetry.space_group_name_H-M   'P 1'
#
loop_
_entity.id
_entity.type
_entity.pdbx_description
1 polymer ?
#
loop_
_entity_poly.entity_id
_entity_poly.type
_entity_poly.pdbx_seq_one_letter_code
_entity_poly.pdbx_strand_id
1 'polypeptide(L)'
;FTTKAIEWMGQRDKTKPFFLYLPYTSPHKPVIPMKRFRGQGGAGAYGEFMIETDWHVGRLLEFLDQQRLADNTLVIFTSDNGPETTWKQRAEKFSHQSNGQYREGKRSIYEGGHRVPFFVRWPAGIDEPGRSYDGPVCQTDLLATFAEMLGAKLPASAGEDSQSFFAALKKDASRARVPMIHHSSNGGFAIRKGNWKLVMETKRNRKRELYDLSADPGESNN
;
A
#
# COMPACT_ATOMS: atom_id res chain seq x y z
N PHE A 1 16.64 11.09 0.04
CA PHE A 1 15.62 10.87 1.08
C PHE A 1 16.15 9.94 2.18
N THR A 2 16.48 8.67 1.88
CA THR A 2 16.88 7.63 2.84
C THR A 2 18.01 8.06 3.77
N THR A 3 19.09 8.62 3.22
CA THR A 3 20.24 9.09 4.03
C THR A 3 19.78 10.16 5.03
N LYS A 4 18.96 11.13 4.61
CA LYS A 4 18.43 12.17 5.50
C LYS A 4 17.48 11.61 6.56
N ALA A 5 16.66 10.61 6.21
CA ALA A 5 15.81 9.92 7.17
C ALA A 5 16.64 9.20 8.25
N ILE A 6 17.70 8.49 7.84
CA ILE A 6 18.60 7.80 8.75
C ILE A 6 19.36 8.79 9.67
N GLU A 7 19.90 9.87 9.10
CA GLU A 7 20.55 10.93 9.86
C GLU A 7 19.59 11.52 10.92
N TRP A 8 18.38 11.85 10.51
CA TRP A 8 17.34 12.40 11.40
C TRP A 8 16.97 11.42 12.52
N MET A 9 16.72 10.15 12.18
CA MET A 9 16.45 9.14 13.19
C MET A 9 17.61 8.94 14.17
N GLY A 10 18.85 9.05 13.70
CA GLY A 10 20.04 8.94 14.55
C GLY A 10 20.22 10.10 15.53
N GLN A 11 19.78 11.30 15.13
CA GLN A 11 19.91 12.54 15.91
C GLN A 11 18.69 12.84 16.80
N ARG A 12 17.61 12.04 16.69
CA ARG A 12 16.38 12.28 17.44
C ARG A 12 16.58 12.27 18.96
N ASP A 13 15.68 12.90 19.68
CA ASP A 13 15.56 12.72 21.12
C ASP A 13 15.17 11.27 21.45
N LYS A 14 16.10 10.51 22.03
CA LYS A 14 15.92 9.07 22.32
C LYS A 14 14.91 8.81 23.44
N THR A 15 14.51 9.83 24.19
CA THR A 15 13.52 9.73 25.26
C THR A 15 12.08 9.80 24.76
N LYS A 16 11.88 10.14 23.49
CA LYS A 16 10.55 10.31 22.88
C LYS A 16 10.33 9.33 21.73
N PRO A 17 9.08 8.88 21.52
CA PRO A 17 8.72 8.18 20.31
C PRO A 17 8.87 9.10 19.09
N PHE A 18 9.01 8.52 17.91
CA PHE A 18 9.05 9.28 16.66
C PHE A 18 8.00 8.77 15.67
N PHE A 19 7.59 9.66 14.79
CA PHE A 19 6.79 9.37 13.61
C PHE A 19 7.54 9.85 12.38
N LEU A 20 7.76 8.98 11.41
CA LEU A 20 8.43 9.29 10.15
C LEU A 20 7.50 8.94 8.99
N TYR A 21 7.08 9.94 8.23
CA TYR A 21 6.43 9.76 6.95
C TYR A 21 7.46 10.01 5.83
N LEU A 22 7.75 8.99 5.04
CA LEU A 22 8.81 9.02 4.04
C LEU A 22 8.26 8.67 2.65
N PRO A 23 7.66 9.63 1.93
CA PRO A 23 7.13 9.40 0.60
C PRO A 23 8.27 9.39 -0.42
N TYR A 24 8.61 8.21 -0.93
CA TYR A 24 9.53 8.08 -2.05
C TYR A 24 8.88 8.56 -3.35
N THR A 25 9.67 9.18 -4.23
CA THR A 25 9.21 9.51 -5.58
C THR A 25 9.27 8.30 -6.52
N SER A 26 10.09 7.29 -6.21
CA SER A 26 10.17 6.05 -6.96
C SER A 26 8.93 5.16 -6.68
N PRO A 27 8.45 4.42 -7.69
CA PRO A 27 8.98 4.31 -9.05
C PRO A 27 8.28 5.25 -10.06
N HIS A 28 7.77 6.42 -9.63
CA HIS A 28 7.12 7.40 -10.49
C HIS A 28 8.09 7.97 -11.55
N LYS A 29 7.54 8.44 -12.65
CA LYS A 29 8.31 9.15 -13.70
C LYS A 29 8.93 10.45 -13.15
N PRO A 30 10.13 10.83 -13.63
CA PRO A 30 10.98 10.12 -14.57
C PRO A 30 11.65 8.90 -13.94
N VAL A 31 11.62 7.76 -14.64
CA VAL A 31 12.22 6.50 -14.17
C VAL A 31 13.73 6.54 -14.48
N ILE A 32 14.53 6.93 -13.50
CA ILE A 32 15.98 7.16 -13.64
C ILE A 32 16.72 6.45 -12.50
N PRO A 33 16.92 5.12 -12.60
CA PRO A 33 17.67 4.38 -11.60
C PRO A 33 19.13 4.83 -11.54
N MET A 34 19.72 4.84 -10.35
CA MET A 34 21.15 5.11 -10.17
C MET A 34 21.99 4.12 -10.98
N LYS A 35 23.15 4.57 -11.45
CA LYS A 35 24.04 3.81 -12.34
C LYS A 35 24.32 2.39 -11.84
N ARG A 36 24.50 2.20 -10.53
CA ARG A 36 24.82 0.90 -9.93
C ARG A 36 23.69 -0.14 -10.01
N PHE A 37 22.44 0.28 -10.26
CA PHE A 37 21.29 -0.63 -10.38
C PHE A 37 20.93 -0.94 -11.84
N ARG A 38 21.58 -0.26 -12.81
CA ARG A 38 21.31 -0.47 -14.22
C ARG A 38 21.76 -1.85 -14.66
N GLY A 39 20.96 -2.49 -15.49
CA GLY A 39 21.22 -3.84 -15.98
C GLY A 39 20.82 -4.96 -15.00
N GLN A 40 20.28 -4.65 -13.82
CA GLN A 40 19.93 -5.66 -12.82
C GLN A 40 18.45 -6.10 -12.86
N GLY A 41 17.58 -5.34 -13.51
CA GLY A 41 16.15 -5.57 -13.50
C GLY A 41 15.60 -6.25 -14.75
N GLY A 42 14.77 -7.29 -14.57
CA GLY A 42 14.10 -7.99 -15.68
C GLY A 42 12.96 -7.21 -16.35
N ALA A 43 12.62 -6.01 -15.84
CA ALA A 43 11.55 -5.15 -16.36
C ALA A 43 12.08 -3.79 -16.87
N GLY A 44 13.31 -3.76 -17.37
CA GLY A 44 14.00 -2.57 -17.84
C GLY A 44 14.22 -1.55 -16.73
N ALA A 45 14.37 -0.27 -17.08
CA ALA A 45 14.65 0.80 -16.12
C ALA A 45 13.64 0.86 -14.95
N TYR A 46 12.39 0.48 -15.17
CA TYR A 46 11.39 0.41 -14.08
C TYR A 46 11.76 -0.66 -13.05
N GLY A 47 12.13 -1.87 -13.51
CA GLY A 47 12.57 -2.94 -12.61
C GLY A 47 13.82 -2.56 -11.83
N GLU A 48 14.77 -1.91 -12.49
CA GLU A 48 15.98 -1.38 -11.87
C GLU A 48 15.67 -0.33 -10.79
N PHE A 49 14.69 0.55 -11.05
CA PHE A 49 14.25 1.56 -10.09
C PHE A 49 13.49 0.95 -8.90
N MET A 50 12.78 -0.17 -9.13
CA MET A 50 12.18 -0.95 -8.04
C MET A 50 13.25 -1.61 -7.16
N ILE A 51 14.31 -2.20 -7.76
CA ILE A 51 15.45 -2.75 -7.02
C ILE A 51 16.14 -1.65 -6.18
N GLU A 52 16.30 -0.46 -6.74
CA GLU A 52 16.83 0.69 -6.00
C GLU A 52 15.93 1.06 -4.82
N THR A 53 14.60 1.08 -5.03
CA THR A 53 13.63 1.39 -3.96
C THR A 53 13.70 0.35 -2.84
N ASP A 54 13.74 -0.94 -3.20
CA ASP A 54 13.90 -2.04 -2.25
C ASP A 54 15.19 -1.90 -1.43
N TRP A 55 16.31 -1.62 -2.10
CA TRP A 55 17.59 -1.35 -1.44
C TRP A 55 17.50 -0.18 -0.45
N HIS A 56 16.79 0.88 -0.78
CA HIS A 56 16.58 2.01 0.11
C HIS A 56 15.76 1.64 1.35
N VAL A 57 14.73 0.82 1.18
CA VAL A 57 13.94 0.28 2.30
C VAL A 57 14.80 -0.63 3.17
N GLY A 58 15.59 -1.51 2.55
CA GLY A 58 16.55 -2.37 3.27
C GLY A 58 17.49 -1.59 4.19
N ARG A 59 18.03 -0.45 3.73
CA ARG A 59 18.87 0.43 4.56
C ARG A 59 18.17 0.99 5.79
N LEU A 60 16.88 1.33 5.66
CA LEU A 60 16.09 1.80 6.80
C LEU A 60 15.87 0.68 7.83
N LEU A 61 15.52 -0.51 7.35
CA LEU A 61 15.33 -1.67 8.21
C LEU A 61 16.63 -2.04 8.93
N GLU A 62 17.74 -2.09 8.20
CA GLU A 62 19.08 -2.35 8.76
C GLU A 62 19.44 -1.30 9.84
N PHE A 63 19.18 -0.02 9.61
CA PHE A 63 19.41 1.01 10.62
C PHE A 63 18.58 0.78 11.88
N LEU A 64 17.29 0.43 11.74
CA LEU A 64 16.44 0.11 12.89
C LEU A 64 16.97 -1.08 13.69
N ASP A 65 17.44 -2.11 13.02
CA ASP A 65 18.04 -3.30 13.65
C ASP A 65 19.34 -2.94 14.38
N GLN A 66 20.26 -2.23 13.75
CA GLN A 66 21.52 -1.79 14.32
C GLN A 66 21.34 -0.86 15.53
N GLN A 67 20.31 -0.03 15.53
CA GLN A 67 19.98 0.85 16.65
C GLN A 67 19.11 0.20 17.71
N ARG A 68 18.77 -1.10 17.58
CA ARG A 68 17.86 -1.86 18.45
C ARG A 68 16.50 -1.22 18.63
N LEU A 69 16.00 -0.63 17.54
CA LEU A 69 14.70 0.03 17.49
C LEU A 69 13.63 -0.85 16.86
N ALA A 70 14.03 -1.87 16.12
CA ALA A 70 13.15 -2.66 15.27
C ALA A 70 11.99 -3.28 16.05
N ASP A 71 12.23 -3.84 17.24
CA ASP A 71 11.19 -4.50 18.03
C ASP A 71 10.05 -3.58 18.40
N ASN A 72 10.33 -2.31 18.69
CA ASN A 72 9.35 -1.31 19.11
C ASN A 72 9.08 -0.25 18.00
N THR A 73 9.23 -0.63 16.75
CA THR A 73 8.92 0.24 15.61
C THR A 73 7.94 -0.43 14.68
N LEU A 74 6.76 0.18 14.52
CA LEU A 74 5.81 -0.19 13.47
C LEU A 74 6.30 0.42 12.15
N VAL A 75 6.68 -0.43 11.20
CA VAL A 75 7.05 -0.04 9.84
C VAL A 75 5.95 -0.45 8.90
N ILE A 76 5.44 0.49 8.12
CA ILE A 76 4.45 0.26 7.06
C ILE A 76 5.07 0.63 5.72
N PHE A 77 5.04 -0.31 4.77
CA PHE A 77 5.43 -0.07 3.39
C PHE A 77 4.21 -0.24 2.49
N THR A 78 3.90 0.78 1.71
CA THR A 78 2.76 0.76 0.78
C THR A 78 3.00 1.69 -0.40
N SER A 79 2.04 1.77 -1.30
CA SER A 79 2.01 2.70 -2.43
C SER A 79 0.70 3.49 -2.45
N ASP A 80 0.71 4.67 -3.05
CA ASP A 80 -0.46 5.56 -3.16
C ASP A 80 -1.49 5.08 -4.18
N ASN A 81 -1.04 4.40 -5.23
CA ASN A 81 -1.89 3.87 -6.31
C ASN A 81 -1.21 2.74 -7.07
N GLY A 82 -1.98 2.06 -7.90
CA GLY A 82 -1.49 1.05 -8.80
C GLY A 82 -0.58 1.58 -9.92
N PRO A 83 -0.02 0.70 -10.77
CA PRO A 83 1.00 1.06 -11.75
C PRO A 83 0.47 2.02 -12.83
N GLU A 84 1.32 2.95 -13.25
CA GLU A 84 1.06 3.87 -14.37
C GLU A 84 0.84 3.10 -15.68
N THR A 85 0.09 3.64 -16.63
CA THR A 85 -0.31 3.00 -17.91
C THR A 85 0.83 2.36 -18.70
N THR A 86 2.07 2.78 -18.47
CA THR A 86 3.28 2.16 -19.02
C THR A 86 3.47 0.70 -18.61
N TRP A 87 2.68 0.17 -17.66
CA TRP A 87 2.69 -1.25 -17.32
C TRP A 87 2.35 -2.15 -18.53
N LYS A 88 1.51 -1.68 -19.46
CA LYS A 88 1.17 -2.40 -20.70
C LYS A 88 2.39 -2.63 -21.57
N GLN A 89 3.21 -1.60 -21.76
CA GLN A 89 4.48 -1.70 -22.51
C GLN A 89 5.48 -2.63 -21.83
N ARG A 90 5.49 -2.66 -20.48
CA ARG A 90 6.35 -3.60 -19.74
C ARG A 90 5.87 -5.04 -19.88
N ALA A 91 4.56 -5.27 -19.88
CA ALA A 91 3.99 -6.59 -20.13
C ALA A 91 4.38 -7.11 -21.53
N GLU A 92 4.24 -6.28 -22.56
CA GLU A 92 4.60 -6.63 -23.93
C GLU A 92 6.11 -6.88 -24.11
N LYS A 93 6.94 -5.98 -23.59
CA LYS A 93 8.40 -6.00 -23.84
C LYS A 93 9.16 -6.96 -22.95
N PHE A 94 8.74 -7.14 -21.71
CA PHE A 94 9.47 -7.86 -20.68
C PHE A 94 8.66 -8.98 -20.02
N SER A 95 7.43 -9.25 -20.50
CA SER A 95 6.49 -10.19 -19.86
C SER A 95 6.26 -9.88 -18.37
N HIS A 96 6.38 -8.60 -17.99
CA HIS A 96 6.24 -8.15 -16.59
C HIS A 96 4.89 -7.49 -16.35
N GLN A 97 4.01 -8.21 -15.65
CA GLN A 97 2.68 -7.73 -15.25
C GLN A 97 2.77 -6.91 -13.95
N SER A 98 2.99 -5.57 -14.07
CA SER A 98 3.16 -4.71 -12.88
C SER A 98 1.89 -4.58 -12.01
N ASN A 99 0.72 -4.88 -12.57
CA ASN A 99 -0.58 -4.92 -11.89
C ASN A 99 -0.97 -6.35 -11.46
N GLY A 100 -0.09 -7.35 -11.67
CA GLY A 100 -0.39 -8.75 -11.40
C GLY A 100 -1.62 -9.22 -12.20
N GLN A 101 -2.55 -9.86 -11.52
CA GLN A 101 -3.81 -10.34 -12.11
C GLN A 101 -4.92 -9.27 -12.14
N TYR A 102 -4.68 -8.08 -11.57
CA TYR A 102 -5.71 -7.07 -11.40
C TYR A 102 -5.95 -6.28 -12.67
N ARG A 103 -7.20 -5.93 -12.91
CA ARG A 103 -7.63 -5.17 -14.08
C ARG A 103 -7.12 -3.73 -14.02
N GLU A 104 -6.56 -3.25 -15.12
CA GLU A 104 -6.08 -1.88 -15.34
C GLU A 104 -4.95 -1.45 -14.37
N GLY A 105 -4.87 -0.18 -14.03
CA GLY A 105 -3.82 0.43 -13.22
C GLY A 105 -4.21 1.83 -12.73
N LYS A 106 -3.22 2.65 -12.44
CA LYS A 106 -3.41 4.02 -11.92
C LYS A 106 -4.56 4.75 -12.59
N ARG A 107 -5.35 5.48 -11.82
CA ARG A 107 -6.55 6.24 -12.18
C ARG A 107 -7.81 5.41 -12.42
N SER A 108 -7.71 4.10 -12.50
CA SER A 108 -8.85 3.23 -12.73
C SER A 108 -9.66 2.97 -11.45
N ILE A 109 -10.95 2.66 -11.67
CA ILE A 109 -11.83 2.19 -10.60
C ILE A 109 -11.66 0.70 -10.30
N TYR A 110 -11.02 -0.05 -11.19
CA TYR A 110 -10.78 -1.47 -11.04
C TYR A 110 -9.59 -1.76 -10.11
N GLU A 111 -9.48 -3.00 -9.64
CA GLU A 111 -8.52 -3.38 -8.58
C GLU A 111 -7.06 -2.99 -8.90
N GLY A 112 -6.63 -3.08 -10.16
CA GLY A 112 -5.28 -2.65 -10.55
C GLY A 112 -5.00 -1.16 -10.35
N GLY A 113 -6.03 -0.34 -10.15
CA GLY A 113 -5.87 1.10 -9.89
C GLY A 113 -5.52 1.43 -8.44
N HIS A 114 -5.95 0.62 -7.48
CA HIS A 114 -5.87 0.95 -6.06
C HIS A 114 -5.52 -0.23 -5.14
N ARG A 115 -5.52 -1.46 -5.62
CA ARG A 115 -5.01 -2.60 -4.85
C ARG A 115 -3.50 -2.64 -4.94
N VAL A 116 -2.85 -2.14 -3.91
CA VAL A 116 -1.40 -1.94 -3.81
C VAL A 116 -0.79 -2.85 -2.76
N PRO A 117 0.53 -3.10 -2.82
CA PRO A 117 1.24 -3.77 -1.73
C PRO A 117 1.04 -3.03 -0.41
N PHE A 118 0.81 -3.78 0.67
CA PHE A 118 0.70 -3.25 2.02
C PHE A 118 1.39 -4.22 2.99
N PHE A 119 2.59 -3.85 3.42
CA PHE A 119 3.39 -4.67 4.33
C PHE A 119 3.53 -3.97 5.68
N VAL A 120 3.41 -4.76 6.74
CA VAL A 120 3.58 -4.28 8.11
C VAL A 120 4.65 -5.12 8.79
N ARG A 121 5.67 -4.45 9.36
CA ARG A 121 6.68 -5.06 10.22
C ARG A 121 6.62 -4.42 11.60
N TRP A 122 6.38 -5.23 12.62
CA TRP A 122 6.43 -4.79 14.02
C TRP A 122 6.68 -6.01 14.92
N PRO A 123 7.93 -6.39 15.16
CA PRO A 123 8.26 -7.63 15.87
C PRO A 123 7.60 -7.79 17.24
N ALA A 124 7.60 -6.75 18.08
CA ALA A 124 6.94 -6.82 19.38
C ALA A 124 5.41 -6.61 19.33
N GLY A 125 4.85 -6.21 18.22
CA GLY A 125 3.44 -5.83 18.10
C GLY A 125 2.55 -6.77 17.30
N ILE A 126 3.13 -7.63 16.46
CA ILE A 126 2.40 -8.60 15.63
C ILE A 126 2.49 -9.97 16.28
N ASP A 127 1.34 -10.58 16.60
CA ASP A 127 1.29 -11.85 17.34
C ASP A 127 1.82 -13.04 16.54
N GLU A 128 1.60 -13.07 15.23
CA GLU A 128 2.09 -14.13 14.34
C GLU A 128 2.76 -13.50 13.11
N PRO A 129 4.10 -13.32 13.12
CA PRO A 129 4.80 -12.78 11.97
C PRO A 129 4.81 -13.77 10.79
N GLY A 130 4.95 -13.22 9.57
CA GLY A 130 5.03 -14.01 8.34
C GLY A 130 3.68 -14.47 7.78
N ARG A 131 2.56 -13.99 8.33
CA ARG A 131 1.21 -14.27 7.82
C ARG A 131 0.69 -13.21 6.86
N SER A 132 -0.29 -13.58 6.07
CA SER A 132 -1.11 -12.66 5.28
C SER A 132 -2.45 -12.41 5.99
N TYR A 133 -3.00 -11.22 5.76
CA TYR A 133 -4.36 -10.85 6.13
C TYR A 133 -5.16 -10.54 4.87
N ASP A 134 -6.23 -11.29 4.62
CA ASP A 134 -7.03 -11.20 3.39
C ASP A 134 -8.15 -10.16 3.47
N GLY A 135 -8.39 -9.60 4.66
CA GLY A 135 -9.38 -8.55 4.84
C GLY A 135 -8.96 -7.24 4.17
N PRO A 136 -9.93 -6.46 3.69
CA PRO A 136 -9.62 -5.18 3.07
C PRO A 136 -9.10 -4.17 4.11
N VAL A 137 -8.00 -3.49 3.75
CA VAL A 137 -7.38 -2.39 4.51
C VAL A 137 -7.25 -1.19 3.57
N CYS A 138 -7.50 -0.01 4.07
CA CYS A 138 -7.35 1.24 3.33
C CYS A 138 -6.31 2.14 4.03
N GLN A 139 -5.61 2.98 3.28
CA GLN A 139 -4.65 3.92 3.89
C GLN A 139 -5.33 4.94 4.81
N THR A 140 -6.60 5.27 4.58
CA THR A 140 -7.40 6.08 5.50
C THR A 140 -7.54 5.45 6.89
N ASP A 141 -7.39 4.12 6.99
CA ASP A 141 -7.49 3.37 8.26
C ASP A 141 -6.31 3.60 9.21
N LEU A 142 -5.22 4.16 8.71
CA LEU A 142 -4.03 4.45 9.52
C LEU A 142 -4.35 5.37 10.69
N LEU A 143 -5.23 6.37 10.50
CA LEU A 143 -5.59 7.30 11.57
C LEU A 143 -6.25 6.59 12.75
N ALA A 144 -7.30 5.81 12.48
CA ALA A 144 -8.00 5.05 13.54
C ALA A 144 -7.10 3.97 14.15
N THR A 145 -6.25 3.33 13.32
CA THR A 145 -5.30 2.30 13.80
C THR A 145 -4.27 2.89 14.75
N PHE A 146 -3.68 4.04 14.42
CA PHE A 146 -2.72 4.70 15.31
C PHE A 146 -3.38 5.24 16.57
N ALA A 147 -4.60 5.78 16.47
CA ALA A 147 -5.35 6.22 17.64
C ALA A 147 -5.62 5.04 18.60
N GLU A 148 -6.11 3.91 18.10
CA GLU A 148 -6.34 2.71 18.90
C GLU A 148 -5.04 2.18 19.54
N MET A 149 -3.97 2.09 18.77
CA MET A 149 -2.65 1.66 19.24
C MET A 149 -2.11 2.53 20.38
N LEU A 150 -2.37 3.83 20.34
CA LEU A 150 -1.93 4.81 21.33
C LEU A 150 -2.94 5.05 22.46
N GLY A 151 -4.09 4.37 22.46
CA GLY A 151 -5.18 4.61 23.42
C GLY A 151 -5.81 6.00 23.30
N ALA A 152 -5.67 6.67 22.17
CA ALA A 152 -6.21 7.99 21.91
C ALA A 152 -7.65 7.91 21.39
N LYS A 153 -8.50 8.84 21.83
CA LYS A 153 -9.87 8.98 21.30
C LYS A 153 -9.87 10.00 20.17
N LEU A 154 -10.36 9.60 19.01
CA LEU A 154 -10.61 10.52 17.92
C LEU A 154 -11.88 11.35 18.19
N PRO A 155 -11.87 12.66 17.84
CA PRO A 155 -13.09 13.45 17.81
C PRO A 155 -14.11 12.85 16.82
N ALA A 156 -15.40 13.03 17.05
CA ALA A 156 -16.45 12.53 16.15
C ALA A 156 -16.35 13.09 14.71
N SER A 157 -15.69 14.24 14.55
CA SER A 157 -15.45 14.91 13.26
C SER A 157 -14.13 14.53 12.59
N ALA A 158 -13.41 13.52 13.10
CA ALA A 158 -12.13 13.10 12.54
C ALA A 158 -12.12 11.61 12.18
N GLY A 159 -11.64 11.31 10.96
CA GLY A 159 -11.50 9.94 10.50
C GLY A 159 -12.83 9.24 10.21
N GLU A 160 -13.80 9.95 9.63
CA GLU A 160 -15.14 9.43 9.30
C GLU A 160 -15.09 8.12 8.51
N ASP A 161 -14.16 8.01 7.55
CA ASP A 161 -13.96 6.81 6.73
C ASP A 161 -12.85 5.88 7.26
N SER A 162 -12.26 6.22 8.41
CA SER A 162 -11.15 5.48 9.01
C SER A 162 -11.65 4.36 9.92
N GLN A 163 -11.24 3.14 9.64
CA GLN A 163 -11.53 1.99 10.49
C GLN A 163 -10.24 1.28 10.89
N SER A 164 -10.00 1.17 12.19
CA SER A 164 -8.79 0.52 12.68
C SER A 164 -8.67 -0.93 12.21
N PHE A 165 -7.48 -1.30 11.75
CA PHE A 165 -7.06 -2.67 11.52
C PHE A 165 -6.11 -3.20 12.62
N PHE A 166 -5.99 -2.52 13.75
CA PHE A 166 -5.09 -2.91 14.84
C PHE A 166 -5.38 -4.34 15.33
N ALA A 167 -6.66 -4.72 15.46
CA ALA A 167 -7.08 -6.07 15.80
C ALA A 167 -6.50 -7.14 14.83
N ALA A 168 -6.39 -6.83 13.54
CA ALA A 168 -5.79 -7.72 12.56
C ALA A 168 -4.29 -7.97 12.81
N LEU A 169 -3.56 -7.02 13.40
CA LEU A 169 -2.17 -7.22 13.84
C LEU A 169 -2.10 -8.13 15.06
N LYS A 170 -3.15 -8.20 15.87
CA LYS A 170 -3.30 -9.02 17.09
C LYS A 170 -4.05 -10.33 16.86
N LYS A 171 -4.06 -10.87 15.64
CA LYS A 171 -4.72 -12.13 15.29
C LYS A 171 -6.25 -12.13 15.49
N ASP A 172 -6.84 -11.02 15.90
CA ASP A 172 -8.28 -10.87 16.00
C ASP A 172 -8.87 -10.33 14.70
N ALA A 173 -9.12 -11.23 13.75
CA ALA A 173 -9.72 -10.89 12.46
C ALA A 173 -11.26 -10.78 12.49
N SER A 174 -11.89 -10.86 13.67
CA SER A 174 -13.34 -10.97 13.81
C SER A 174 -14.11 -9.68 13.44
N ARG A 175 -13.42 -8.55 13.38
CA ARG A 175 -14.06 -7.26 13.08
C ARG A 175 -14.30 -7.11 11.58
N ALA A 176 -15.54 -7.30 11.15
CA ALA A 176 -15.96 -7.03 9.80
C ALA A 176 -15.75 -5.55 9.44
N ARG A 177 -15.05 -5.29 8.33
CA ARG A 177 -14.91 -3.93 7.83
C ARG A 177 -16.23 -3.39 7.28
N VAL A 178 -16.54 -2.13 7.55
CA VAL A 178 -17.62 -1.41 6.86
C VAL A 178 -17.29 -1.27 5.36
N PRO A 179 -18.29 -1.10 4.50
CA PRO A 179 -18.04 -0.94 3.07
C PRO A 179 -17.07 0.21 2.77
N MET A 180 -16.16 0.00 1.82
CA MET A 180 -15.24 1.03 1.33
C MET A 180 -15.76 1.64 0.04
N ILE A 181 -15.61 2.95 -0.09
CA ILE A 181 -15.89 3.67 -1.33
C ILE A 181 -14.57 3.93 -2.05
N HIS A 182 -14.51 3.56 -3.32
CA HIS A 182 -13.41 3.87 -4.21
C HIS A 182 -13.84 4.94 -5.21
N HIS A 183 -12.91 5.82 -5.57
CA HIS A 183 -13.12 6.88 -6.54
C HIS A 183 -12.01 6.86 -7.59
N SER A 184 -12.39 6.90 -8.85
CA SER A 184 -11.45 7.00 -9.97
C SER A 184 -11.20 8.44 -10.38
N SER A 185 -10.08 8.71 -11.04
CA SER A 185 -9.78 10.04 -11.58
C SER A 185 -10.80 10.54 -12.64
N ASN A 186 -11.62 9.64 -13.17
CA ASN A 186 -12.65 9.93 -14.17
C ASN A 186 -14.05 10.13 -13.55
N GLY A 187 -14.15 10.27 -12.23
CA GLY A 187 -15.40 10.48 -11.51
C GLY A 187 -16.25 9.21 -11.35
N GLY A 188 -15.70 8.03 -11.59
CA GLY A 188 -16.37 6.76 -11.29
C GLY A 188 -16.26 6.41 -9.82
N PHE A 189 -17.33 5.84 -9.26
CA PHE A 189 -17.37 5.32 -7.91
C PHE A 189 -17.54 3.80 -7.90
N ALA A 190 -16.98 3.15 -6.90
CA ALA A 190 -17.29 1.76 -6.57
C ALA A 190 -17.43 1.62 -5.06
N ILE A 191 -18.25 0.66 -4.63
CA ILE A 191 -18.37 0.25 -3.24
C ILE A 191 -17.89 -1.19 -3.11
N ARG A 192 -17.02 -1.46 -2.13
CA ARG A 192 -16.57 -2.80 -1.77
C ARG A 192 -17.09 -3.17 -0.39
N LYS A 193 -17.76 -4.34 -0.30
CA LYS A 193 -18.22 -4.95 0.95
C LYS A 193 -17.76 -6.41 0.98
N GLY A 194 -16.79 -6.72 1.83
CA GLY A 194 -16.15 -8.03 1.82
C GLY A 194 -15.53 -8.34 0.46
N ASN A 195 -15.94 -9.45 -0.16
CA ASN A 195 -15.46 -9.86 -1.48
C ASN A 195 -16.24 -9.21 -2.65
N TRP A 196 -17.40 -8.63 -2.39
CA TRP A 196 -18.22 -8.02 -3.43
C TRP A 196 -17.81 -6.60 -3.72
N LYS A 197 -17.72 -6.26 -5.00
CA LYS A 197 -17.45 -4.91 -5.49
C LYS A 197 -18.46 -4.51 -6.56
N LEU A 198 -19.22 -3.46 -6.26
CA LEU A 198 -20.15 -2.83 -7.19
C LEU A 198 -19.49 -1.58 -7.77
N VAL A 199 -19.24 -1.58 -9.07
CA VAL A 199 -18.82 -0.39 -9.82
C VAL A 199 -20.05 0.34 -10.32
N MET A 200 -20.14 1.62 -9.98
CA MET A 200 -21.28 2.47 -10.37
C MET A 200 -21.13 2.94 -11.82
N GLU A 201 -22.26 3.35 -12.38
CA GLU A 201 -22.29 3.94 -13.71
C GLU A 201 -21.33 5.13 -13.84
N THR A 202 -20.62 5.20 -14.96
CA THR A 202 -19.73 6.32 -15.30
C THR A 202 -20.22 6.99 -16.58
N LYS A 203 -19.70 8.17 -16.90
CA LYS A 203 -19.99 8.84 -18.18
C LYS A 203 -19.62 7.99 -19.41
N ARG A 204 -18.64 7.08 -19.25
CA ARG A 204 -18.14 6.20 -20.32
C ARG A 204 -18.83 4.85 -20.32
N ASN A 205 -19.12 4.32 -19.14
CA ASN A 205 -19.84 3.06 -18.96
C ASN A 205 -21.16 3.34 -18.23
N ARG A 206 -22.28 3.21 -18.92
CA ARG A 206 -23.63 3.45 -18.38
C ARG A 206 -24.23 2.21 -17.69
N LYS A 207 -23.43 1.17 -17.48
CA LYS A 207 -23.84 -0.04 -16.78
C LYS A 207 -23.16 -0.13 -15.43
N ARG A 208 -23.88 -0.64 -14.45
CA ARG A 208 -23.32 -1.09 -13.20
C ARG A 208 -22.66 -2.44 -13.41
N GLU A 209 -21.56 -2.67 -12.70
CA GLU A 209 -20.83 -3.92 -12.76
C GLU A 209 -20.67 -4.46 -11.34
N LEU A 210 -20.95 -5.76 -11.13
CA LEU A 210 -20.86 -6.40 -9.82
C LEU A 210 -19.87 -7.58 -9.91
N TYR A 211 -18.84 -7.56 -9.08
CA TYR A 211 -17.78 -8.57 -9.08
C TYR A 211 -17.66 -9.27 -7.73
N ASP A 212 -17.48 -10.59 -7.74
CA ASP A 212 -16.96 -11.34 -6.61
C ASP A 212 -15.44 -11.43 -6.72
N LEU A 213 -14.71 -10.61 -5.97
CA LEU A 213 -13.26 -10.55 -6.03
C LEU A 213 -12.56 -11.78 -5.47
N SER A 214 -13.29 -12.70 -4.80
CA SER A 214 -12.73 -13.98 -4.36
C SER A 214 -12.65 -14.97 -5.51
N ALA A 215 -13.58 -14.94 -6.44
CA ALA A 215 -13.64 -15.79 -7.62
C ALA A 215 -13.04 -15.13 -8.86
N ASP A 216 -13.19 -13.81 -8.98
CA ASP A 216 -12.75 -13.00 -10.11
C ASP A 216 -11.98 -11.76 -9.67
N PRO A 217 -10.75 -11.90 -9.16
CA PRO A 217 -9.92 -10.77 -8.75
C PRO A 217 -9.51 -9.86 -9.92
N GLY A 218 -9.64 -10.32 -11.16
CA GLY A 218 -9.39 -9.60 -12.40
C GLY A 218 -10.58 -8.81 -12.92
N GLU A 219 -11.75 -8.88 -12.26
CA GLU A 219 -12.96 -8.14 -12.64
C GLU A 219 -13.34 -8.33 -14.12
N SER A 220 -13.28 -9.57 -14.60
CA SER A 220 -13.51 -9.95 -16.01
C SER A 220 -14.93 -10.48 -16.28
N ASN A 221 -15.63 -10.95 -15.25
CA ASN A 221 -16.96 -11.56 -15.34
C ASN A 221 -17.96 -10.77 -14.49
N ASN A 222 -18.82 -9.99 -15.16
CA ASN A 222 -19.88 -9.20 -14.53
C ASN A 222 -21.19 -9.98 -14.47
#